data_d03d825125eac5ad30278071580f5f45
#
_entry.id   d03d825125eac5ad30278071580f5f45
#
_cell.length_a   1.000
_cell.length_b   1.000
_cell.length_c   1.000
_cell.angle_alpha   90.00
_cell.angle_beta   90.00
_cell.angle_gamma   90.00
#
_symmetry.space_group_name_H-M   'P 1'
#
loop_
_entity.id
_entity.type
_entity.pdbx_description
1 polymer ?
#
loop_
_entity_poly.entity_id
_entity_poly.type
_entity_poly.pdbx_seq_one_letter_code
_entity_poly.pdbx_strand_id
1 'polypeptide(L)'
;MMMQTITQSGAGMAGAQAIHANVYATQPLAKFGTKEQLEETIPKIINGTWRTCFGVTEPNTGLETLKLKTTATKNASGDSYSITGQKIWITCAQVASKMILLARTTPVEEVKRSTHGLSMFCIDLDRDKPGLDMRKIKKMGGRAVDANEVFFDNYQIPANTLVGEENEGFRIILHGMNAERCLLAGEALGLGYAALERATQYANDRVVFGRPIGQNQGIAHPLADAYMKLEAAKLATYHAARLYDASRTDSSIPFHSVGVACNSAKYLAAEAAFTACERAVLTHGGMGYAMEYDVERYLRECLVPRIAPVSREMILNYVSEKVLQLPRSY
;
A
#
# COMPACT_ATOMS: atom_id res chain seq x y z
N MET A 1 -10.31 -10.81 -3.46
CA MET A 1 -10.27 -11.70 -4.66
C MET A 1 -9.58 -11.01 -5.84
N MET A 2 -10.07 -9.90 -6.37
CA MET A 2 -9.52 -9.24 -7.58
C MET A 2 -7.99 -9.03 -7.50
N MET A 3 -7.46 -8.43 -6.44
CA MET A 3 -6.01 -8.18 -6.29
C MET A 3 -5.20 -9.47 -6.28
N GLN A 4 -5.68 -10.51 -5.61
CA GLN A 4 -5.03 -11.83 -5.64
C GLN A 4 -4.98 -12.40 -7.06
N THR A 5 -6.09 -12.35 -7.80
CA THR A 5 -6.14 -12.87 -9.18
C THR A 5 -5.18 -12.12 -10.10
N ILE A 6 -5.10 -10.78 -9.98
CA ILE A 6 -4.20 -9.95 -10.79
C ILE A 6 -2.74 -10.32 -10.54
N THR A 7 -2.31 -10.41 -9.28
CA THR A 7 -0.92 -10.76 -8.99
C THR A 7 -0.59 -12.20 -9.34
N GLN A 8 -1.53 -13.12 -9.16
CA GLN A 8 -1.38 -14.54 -9.49
C GLN A 8 -1.30 -14.81 -11.01
N SER A 9 -1.92 -13.96 -11.83
CA SER A 9 -1.91 -14.12 -13.30
C SER A 9 -0.53 -13.92 -13.95
N GLY A 10 0.48 -13.55 -13.17
CA GLY A 10 1.82 -13.20 -13.67
C GLY A 10 2.03 -11.69 -13.83
N ALA A 11 0.99 -10.86 -13.74
CA ALA A 11 1.12 -9.40 -13.77
C ALA A 11 1.89 -8.85 -12.55
N GLY A 12 1.99 -9.64 -11.47
CA GLY A 12 2.74 -9.32 -10.27
C GLY A 12 2.24 -8.05 -9.55
N MET A 13 3.09 -7.49 -8.70
CA MET A 13 2.77 -6.26 -7.97
C MET A 13 2.54 -5.06 -8.88
N ALA A 14 3.21 -4.98 -10.02
CA ALA A 14 3.04 -3.87 -10.95
C ALA A 14 1.61 -3.80 -11.51
N GLY A 15 1.02 -4.94 -11.88
CA GLY A 15 -0.36 -5.01 -12.35
C GLY A 15 -1.37 -4.63 -11.28
N ALA A 16 -1.18 -5.11 -10.06
CA ALA A 16 -2.04 -4.77 -8.93
C ALA A 16 -1.92 -3.30 -8.52
N GLN A 17 -0.70 -2.76 -8.42
CA GLN A 17 -0.46 -1.37 -8.02
C GLN A 17 -1.05 -0.35 -8.99
N ALA A 18 -1.12 -0.65 -10.28
CA ALA A 18 -1.77 0.22 -11.27
C ALA A 18 -3.26 0.46 -10.97
N ILE A 19 -3.92 -0.50 -10.33
CA ILE A 19 -5.32 -0.41 -9.90
C ILE A 19 -5.41 0.06 -8.45
N HIS A 20 -4.60 -0.53 -7.58
CA HIS A 20 -4.61 -0.28 -6.13
C HIS A 20 -4.44 1.21 -5.80
N ALA A 21 -3.54 1.93 -6.50
CA ALA A 21 -3.34 3.36 -6.29
C ALA A 21 -4.64 4.19 -6.43
N ASN A 22 -5.52 3.81 -7.36
CA ASN A 22 -6.81 4.47 -7.53
C ASN A 22 -7.85 4.07 -6.47
N VAL A 23 -7.71 2.91 -5.84
CA VAL A 23 -8.68 2.42 -4.84
C VAL A 23 -8.37 3.00 -3.46
N TYR A 24 -7.15 2.84 -2.96
CA TYR A 24 -6.86 3.27 -1.58
C TYR A 24 -6.78 4.79 -1.44
N ALA A 25 -6.25 5.50 -2.43
CA ALA A 25 -6.14 6.96 -2.41
C ALA A 25 -7.53 7.64 -2.40
N THR A 26 -8.53 7.02 -2.99
CA THR A 26 -9.89 7.58 -3.05
C THR A 26 -10.75 7.30 -1.82
N GLN A 27 -10.38 6.38 -0.94
CA GLN A 27 -11.19 6.04 0.24
C GLN A 27 -11.46 7.25 1.17
N PRO A 28 -10.46 8.09 1.52
CA PRO A 28 -10.71 9.31 2.28
C PRO A 28 -11.65 10.28 1.57
N LEU A 29 -11.45 10.48 0.26
CA LEU A 29 -12.30 11.34 -0.55
C LEU A 29 -13.74 10.84 -0.59
N ALA A 30 -13.95 9.54 -0.84
CA ALA A 30 -15.27 8.93 -0.91
C ALA A 30 -16.08 9.05 0.38
N LYS A 31 -15.39 9.14 1.55
CA LYS A 31 -16.04 9.23 2.86
C LYS A 31 -16.23 10.67 3.34
N PHE A 32 -15.25 11.55 3.07
CA PHE A 32 -15.16 12.88 3.68
C PHE A 32 -15.19 14.01 2.64
N GLY A 33 -15.15 13.70 1.35
CA GLY A 33 -15.25 14.70 0.28
C GLY A 33 -16.61 15.37 0.22
N THR A 34 -16.63 16.60 -0.31
CA THR A 34 -17.90 17.28 -0.62
C THR A 34 -18.60 16.63 -1.80
N LYS A 35 -19.87 16.94 -1.98
CA LYS A 35 -20.66 16.43 -3.11
C LYS A 35 -20.02 16.80 -4.46
N GLU A 36 -19.55 18.03 -4.57
CA GLU A 36 -18.89 18.58 -5.76
C GLU A 36 -17.58 17.83 -6.06
N GLN A 37 -16.74 17.60 -5.03
CA GLN A 37 -15.50 16.82 -5.16
C GLN A 37 -15.77 15.39 -5.64
N LEU A 38 -16.83 14.75 -5.12
CA LEU A 38 -17.20 13.39 -5.49
C LEU A 38 -17.74 13.33 -6.92
N GLU A 39 -18.65 14.23 -7.30
CA GLU A 39 -19.27 14.30 -8.64
C GLU A 39 -18.22 14.60 -9.73
N GLU A 40 -17.23 15.44 -9.41
CA GLU A 40 -16.13 15.75 -10.33
C GLU A 40 -15.15 14.59 -10.48
N THR A 41 -14.75 13.96 -9.38
CA THR A 41 -13.55 13.11 -9.35
C THR A 41 -13.87 11.64 -9.56
N ILE A 42 -14.87 11.09 -8.86
CA ILE A 42 -15.10 9.64 -8.83
C ILE A 42 -15.48 9.06 -10.19
N PRO A 43 -16.38 9.68 -10.99
CA PRO A 43 -16.71 9.14 -12.32
C PRO A 43 -15.52 9.08 -13.27
N LYS A 44 -14.62 10.07 -13.19
CA LYS A 44 -13.42 10.14 -14.05
C LYS A 44 -12.36 9.11 -13.64
N ILE A 45 -12.32 8.71 -12.37
CA ILE A 45 -11.48 7.61 -11.90
C ILE A 45 -12.05 6.26 -12.35
N ILE A 46 -13.37 6.06 -12.20
CA ILE A 46 -14.04 4.81 -12.57
C ILE A 46 -13.90 4.52 -14.07
N ASN A 47 -14.06 5.53 -14.93
CA ASN A 47 -13.92 5.37 -16.38
C ASN A 47 -12.47 5.39 -16.87
N GLY A 48 -11.48 5.54 -15.96
CA GLY A 48 -10.05 5.52 -16.27
C GLY A 48 -9.49 6.81 -16.88
N THR A 49 -10.29 7.89 -17.00
CA THR A 49 -9.82 9.18 -17.50
C THR A 49 -8.82 9.83 -16.55
N TRP A 50 -9.07 9.73 -15.25
CA TRP A 50 -8.18 10.22 -14.21
C TRP A 50 -7.56 9.08 -13.43
N ARG A 51 -6.31 9.29 -13.03
CA ARG A 51 -5.59 8.46 -12.06
C ARG A 51 -5.31 9.28 -10.82
N THR A 52 -5.21 8.59 -9.69
CA THR A 52 -4.89 9.21 -8.41
C THR A 52 -3.54 8.71 -7.90
N CYS A 53 -2.92 9.52 -7.07
CA CYS A 53 -1.79 9.12 -6.25
C CYS A 53 -1.97 9.62 -4.81
N PHE A 54 -1.10 9.16 -3.91
CA PHE A 54 -1.23 9.38 -2.47
C PHE A 54 0.02 10.01 -1.89
N GLY A 55 -0.06 11.28 -1.52
CA GLY A 55 1.05 12.11 -1.07
C GLY A 55 1.12 12.21 0.46
N VAL A 56 1.70 11.21 1.13
CA VAL A 56 1.83 11.18 2.59
C VAL A 56 3.28 11.11 3.04
N THR A 57 4.00 10.08 2.65
CA THR A 57 5.37 9.79 3.09
C THR A 57 6.34 10.90 2.71
N GLU A 58 7.24 11.25 3.64
CA GLU A 58 8.32 12.20 3.43
C GLU A 58 9.69 11.55 3.63
N PRO A 59 10.80 12.12 3.13
CA PRO A 59 12.14 11.51 3.25
C PRO A 59 12.54 11.15 4.68
N ASN A 60 12.14 11.96 5.66
CA ASN A 60 12.45 11.78 7.07
C ASN A 60 11.28 11.24 7.90
N THR A 61 10.14 10.93 7.29
CA THR A 61 8.92 10.56 7.99
C THR A 61 8.12 9.52 7.19
N GLY A 62 8.44 8.25 7.40
CA GLY A 62 7.71 7.11 6.81
C GLY A 62 6.57 6.63 7.70
N LEU A 63 6.90 6.20 8.93
CA LEU A 63 5.92 5.61 9.88
C LEU A 63 5.39 6.62 10.89
N GLU A 64 6.19 7.61 11.28
CA GLU A 64 5.83 8.62 12.25
C GLU A 64 5.07 9.79 11.60
N THR A 65 3.91 9.48 11.02
CA THR A 65 3.09 10.41 10.21
C THR A 65 2.80 11.75 10.90
N LEU A 66 2.73 11.78 12.23
CA LEU A 66 2.48 13.00 12.99
C LEU A 66 3.62 14.02 12.91
N LYS A 67 4.79 13.64 12.44
CA LYS A 67 5.97 14.52 12.26
C LYS A 67 6.17 14.98 10.82
N LEU A 68 5.18 14.86 9.96
CA LEU A 68 5.21 15.41 8.59
C LEU A 68 5.48 16.93 8.62
N LYS A 69 6.32 17.35 7.68
CA LYS A 69 6.81 18.74 7.56
C LYS A 69 6.27 19.50 6.36
N THR A 70 5.74 18.82 5.33
CA THR A 70 5.08 19.51 4.21
C THR A 70 3.96 20.38 4.76
N THR A 71 3.99 21.66 4.48
CA THR A 71 3.02 22.66 4.96
C THR A 71 1.99 23.02 3.90
N ALA A 72 0.82 23.40 4.35
CA ALA A 72 -0.22 24.03 3.56
C ALA A 72 -0.62 25.35 4.26
N THR A 73 -0.08 26.45 3.79
CA THR A 73 -0.31 27.77 4.38
C THR A 73 -1.47 28.45 3.67
N LYS A 74 -2.52 28.79 4.40
CA LYS A 74 -3.69 29.48 3.88
C LYS A 74 -3.34 30.94 3.59
N ASN A 75 -3.80 31.48 2.45
CA ASN A 75 -3.59 32.89 2.13
C ASN A 75 -4.53 33.80 2.96
N ALA A 76 -4.29 35.11 2.91
CA ALA A 76 -5.04 36.08 3.71
C ALA A 76 -6.52 36.19 3.34
N SER A 77 -6.91 35.92 2.08
CA SER A 77 -8.32 35.89 1.65
C SER A 77 -9.04 34.60 2.01
N GLY A 78 -8.30 33.53 2.36
CA GLY A 78 -8.85 32.24 2.72
C GLY A 78 -9.31 31.37 1.55
N ASP A 79 -9.06 31.78 0.30
CA ASP A 79 -9.51 31.11 -0.91
C ASP A 79 -8.50 30.14 -1.53
N SER A 80 -7.26 30.12 -1.03
CA SER A 80 -6.21 29.23 -1.50
C SER A 80 -5.23 28.85 -0.40
N TYR A 81 -4.44 27.77 -0.68
CA TYR A 81 -3.29 27.37 0.13
C TYR A 81 -2.03 27.33 -0.74
N SER A 82 -0.91 27.64 -0.11
CA SER A 82 0.42 27.47 -0.65
C SER A 82 1.06 26.23 -0.05
N ILE A 83 1.40 25.25 -0.88
CA ILE A 83 2.04 24.01 -0.44
C ILE A 83 3.55 24.15 -0.59
N THR A 84 4.28 23.80 0.50
CA THR A 84 5.75 23.76 0.49
C THR A 84 6.24 22.52 1.22
N GLY A 85 7.11 21.72 0.57
CA GLY A 85 7.67 20.50 1.14
C GLY A 85 8.00 19.44 0.11
N GLN A 86 8.21 18.22 0.58
CA GLN A 86 8.59 17.09 -0.27
C GLN A 86 7.84 15.82 0.14
N LYS A 87 7.35 15.09 -0.85
CA LYS A 87 6.81 13.74 -0.69
C LYS A 87 7.70 12.74 -1.43
N ILE A 88 7.78 11.51 -0.92
CA ILE A 88 8.59 10.43 -1.51
C ILE A 88 7.81 9.13 -1.58
N TRP A 89 8.20 8.24 -2.48
CA TRP A 89 7.54 6.97 -2.77
C TRP A 89 6.12 7.12 -3.32
N ILE A 90 5.86 8.21 -4.03
CA ILE A 90 4.53 8.48 -4.57
C ILE A 90 4.31 7.67 -5.84
N THR A 91 3.53 6.62 -5.72
CA THR A 91 3.15 5.72 -6.82
C THR A 91 2.27 6.45 -7.83
N CYS A 92 2.55 6.26 -9.11
CA CYS A 92 1.80 6.83 -10.24
C CYS A 92 1.84 8.37 -10.37
N ALA A 93 2.68 9.11 -9.64
CA ALA A 93 2.67 10.57 -9.71
C ALA A 93 2.98 11.12 -11.11
N GLN A 94 3.74 10.40 -11.96
CA GLN A 94 4.02 10.81 -13.35
C GLN A 94 2.77 10.87 -14.23
N VAL A 95 1.75 10.08 -13.89
CA VAL A 95 0.54 9.93 -14.73
C VAL A 95 -0.74 10.30 -13.97
N ALA A 96 -0.65 10.60 -12.68
CA ALA A 96 -1.80 10.97 -11.87
C ALA A 96 -2.33 12.36 -12.25
N SER A 97 -3.64 12.48 -12.33
CA SER A 97 -4.35 13.76 -12.48
C SER A 97 -4.60 14.42 -11.13
N LYS A 98 -4.91 13.62 -10.12
CA LYS A 98 -5.19 14.08 -8.75
C LYS A 98 -4.24 13.43 -7.74
N MET A 99 -3.88 14.17 -6.69
CA MET A 99 -3.17 13.65 -5.52
C MET A 99 -4.03 13.85 -4.27
N ILE A 100 -4.17 12.80 -3.48
CA ILE A 100 -4.66 12.91 -2.11
C ILE A 100 -3.43 13.22 -1.25
N LEU A 101 -3.34 14.47 -0.82
CA LEU A 101 -2.18 15.03 -0.12
C LEU A 101 -2.48 15.24 1.36
N LEU A 102 -1.60 14.74 2.24
CA LEU A 102 -1.60 15.09 3.66
C LEU A 102 -0.51 16.14 3.92
N ALA A 103 -0.90 17.32 4.42
CA ALA A 103 -0.01 18.40 4.73
C ALA A 103 -0.36 19.07 6.05
N ARG A 104 0.58 19.80 6.64
CA ARG A 104 0.43 20.50 7.91
C ARG A 104 -0.14 21.88 7.69
N THR A 105 -1.31 22.15 8.25
CA THR A 105 -1.98 23.45 8.22
C THR A 105 -1.77 24.26 9.50
N THR A 106 -1.55 23.58 10.64
CA THR A 106 -1.22 24.22 11.91
C THR A 106 0.09 23.63 12.46
N PRO A 107 1.05 24.46 12.88
CA PRO A 107 2.30 24.01 13.49
C PRO A 107 2.06 23.06 14.66
N VAL A 108 2.97 22.09 14.86
CA VAL A 108 2.80 21.06 15.90
C VAL A 108 2.82 21.67 17.31
N GLU A 109 3.50 22.79 17.48
CA GLU A 109 3.63 23.53 18.73
C GLU A 109 2.32 24.25 19.13
N GLU A 110 1.45 24.52 18.17
CA GLU A 110 0.19 25.24 18.35
C GLU A 110 -1.02 24.32 18.57
N VAL A 111 -0.86 23.01 18.34
CA VAL A 111 -1.98 22.08 18.49
C VAL A 111 -2.06 21.48 19.89
N LYS A 112 -3.28 21.34 20.42
CA LYS A 112 -3.53 20.72 21.74
C LYS A 112 -3.27 19.20 21.75
N ARG A 113 -3.39 18.54 20.61
CA ARG A 113 -3.18 17.10 20.43
C ARG A 113 -2.29 16.87 19.22
N SER A 114 -1.29 16.01 19.34
CA SER A 114 -0.36 15.69 18.23
C SER A 114 -1.03 15.14 16.97
N THR A 115 -2.24 14.58 17.10
CA THR A 115 -3.04 14.08 15.98
C THR A 115 -3.73 15.17 15.16
N HIS A 116 -3.75 16.41 15.66
CA HIS A 116 -4.32 17.58 14.97
C HIS A 116 -3.24 18.35 14.22
N GLY A 117 -3.65 19.32 13.41
CA GLY A 117 -2.76 20.18 12.65
C GLY A 117 -2.34 19.64 11.27
N LEU A 118 -2.76 18.42 10.93
CA LEU A 118 -2.64 17.87 9.58
C LEU A 118 -3.98 17.95 8.87
N SER A 119 -3.98 18.39 7.62
CA SER A 119 -5.17 18.46 6.77
C SER A 119 -4.99 17.64 5.52
N MET A 120 -6.10 17.15 4.97
CA MET A 120 -6.10 16.34 3.75
C MET A 120 -6.68 17.14 2.59
N PHE A 121 -6.04 17.03 1.43
CA PHE A 121 -6.42 17.75 0.21
C PHE A 121 -6.53 16.79 -0.96
N CYS A 122 -7.47 17.05 -1.88
CA CYS A 122 -7.54 16.41 -3.20
C CYS A 122 -7.11 17.44 -4.25
N ILE A 123 -5.82 17.46 -4.57
CA ILE A 123 -5.22 18.48 -5.43
C ILE A 123 -5.06 17.99 -6.86
N ASP A 124 -5.11 18.94 -7.82
CA ASP A 124 -4.66 18.71 -9.18
C ASP A 124 -3.12 18.67 -9.24
N LEU A 125 -2.59 17.70 -9.98
CA LEU A 125 -1.17 17.65 -10.31
C LEU A 125 -0.95 18.28 -11.69
N ASP A 126 -1.02 19.60 -11.74
CA ASP A 126 -0.74 20.39 -12.95
C ASP A 126 0.77 20.59 -13.09
N ARG A 127 1.37 19.87 -14.04
CA ARG A 127 2.82 19.85 -14.26
C ARG A 127 3.35 21.11 -14.94
N ASP A 128 2.48 21.89 -15.57
CA ASP A 128 2.82 23.15 -16.22
C ASP A 128 2.77 24.34 -15.23
N LYS A 129 2.17 24.10 -14.07
CA LYS A 129 2.04 25.11 -13.01
C LYS A 129 3.34 25.25 -12.22
N PRO A 130 3.81 26.49 -11.94
CA PRO A 130 5.00 26.71 -11.12
C PRO A 130 4.90 26.09 -9.72
N GLY A 131 6.05 25.65 -9.19
CA GLY A 131 6.15 25.13 -7.83
C GLY A 131 5.93 23.62 -7.68
N LEU A 132 5.81 22.87 -8.77
CA LEU A 132 5.72 21.40 -8.76
C LEU A 132 6.88 20.80 -9.56
N ASP A 133 7.70 19.96 -8.91
CA ASP A 133 8.72 19.12 -9.57
C ASP A 133 8.56 17.67 -9.14
N MET A 134 8.78 16.74 -10.07
CA MET A 134 8.63 15.30 -9.82
C MET A 134 9.79 14.52 -10.42
N ARG A 135 10.43 13.66 -9.60
CA ARG A 135 11.57 12.83 -10.00
C ARG A 135 11.30 11.36 -9.78
N LYS A 136 11.51 10.56 -10.83
CA LYS A 136 11.28 9.13 -10.79
C LYS A 136 12.36 8.42 -9.98
N ILE A 137 11.95 7.56 -9.06
CA ILE A 137 12.83 6.71 -8.25
C ILE A 137 13.10 5.40 -9.00
N LYS A 138 14.38 5.02 -9.15
CA LYS A 138 14.77 3.71 -9.65
C LYS A 138 14.52 2.66 -8.56
N LYS A 139 13.74 1.63 -8.88
CA LYS A 139 13.28 0.63 -7.92
C LYS A 139 13.83 -0.76 -8.21
N MET A 140 13.93 -1.57 -7.18
CA MET A 140 14.25 -2.99 -7.24
C MET A 140 13.17 -3.81 -7.99
N GLY A 141 11.89 -3.60 -7.66
CA GLY A 141 10.74 -4.29 -8.22
C GLY A 141 9.60 -3.34 -8.60
N GLY A 142 8.50 -3.88 -9.16
CA GLY A 142 7.34 -3.10 -9.58
C GLY A 142 7.69 -2.02 -10.63
N ARG A 143 8.60 -2.32 -11.55
CA ARG A 143 9.23 -1.33 -12.45
C ARG A 143 8.28 -0.76 -13.49
N ALA A 144 7.19 -1.46 -13.81
CA ALA A 144 6.19 -1.01 -14.77
C ALA A 144 5.30 0.12 -14.22
N VAL A 145 5.28 0.31 -12.90
CA VAL A 145 4.58 1.43 -12.25
C VAL A 145 5.62 2.33 -11.61
N ASP A 146 5.56 3.63 -11.87
CA ASP A 146 6.51 4.59 -11.32
C ASP A 146 6.31 4.81 -9.81
N ALA A 147 7.39 5.22 -9.14
CA ALA A 147 7.38 5.82 -7.81
C ALA A 147 8.26 7.06 -7.85
N ASN A 148 7.87 8.11 -7.13
CA ASN A 148 8.44 9.42 -7.32
C ASN A 148 8.77 10.13 -6.01
N GLU A 149 9.75 11.02 -6.09
CA GLU A 149 9.85 12.19 -5.25
C GLU A 149 9.00 13.29 -5.86
N VAL A 150 8.24 14.00 -5.03
CA VAL A 150 7.40 15.13 -5.44
C VAL A 150 7.76 16.32 -4.58
N PHE A 151 8.20 17.41 -5.21
CA PHE A 151 8.61 18.62 -4.54
C PHE A 151 7.57 19.71 -4.78
N PHE A 152 7.22 20.40 -3.70
CA PHE A 152 6.34 21.55 -3.71
C PHE A 152 7.12 22.79 -3.24
N ASP A 153 7.16 23.81 -4.06
CA ASP A 153 7.72 25.11 -3.74
C ASP A 153 6.67 26.20 -3.95
N ASN A 154 5.97 26.55 -2.89
CA ASN A 154 4.86 27.50 -2.94
C ASN A 154 3.78 27.14 -3.98
N TYR A 155 3.52 25.84 -4.18
CA TYR A 155 2.53 25.36 -5.12
C TYR A 155 1.12 25.76 -4.69
N GLN A 156 0.46 26.59 -5.49
CA GLN A 156 -0.85 27.18 -5.15
C GLN A 156 -1.99 26.20 -5.45
N ILE A 157 -2.85 25.96 -4.48
CA ILE A 157 -4.05 25.14 -4.63
C ILE A 157 -5.29 25.90 -4.14
N PRO A 158 -6.47 25.71 -4.75
CA PRO A 158 -7.72 26.32 -4.27
C PRO A 158 -8.13 25.78 -2.89
N ALA A 159 -8.78 26.58 -2.06
CA ALA A 159 -9.23 26.17 -0.74
C ALA A 159 -10.28 25.04 -0.78
N ASN A 160 -11.09 24.95 -1.84
CA ASN A 160 -12.09 23.90 -2.03
C ASN A 160 -11.48 22.51 -2.33
N THR A 161 -10.15 22.37 -2.41
CA THR A 161 -9.45 21.08 -2.48
C THR A 161 -9.32 20.41 -1.12
N LEU A 162 -9.63 21.10 -0.02
CA LEU A 162 -9.65 20.50 1.34
C LEU A 162 -10.69 19.39 1.40
N VAL A 163 -10.30 18.22 1.93
CA VAL A 163 -11.16 17.06 2.13
C VAL A 163 -11.50 16.93 3.61
N GLY A 164 -12.78 17.04 3.94
CA GLY A 164 -13.25 17.08 5.32
C GLY A 164 -12.90 18.38 6.02
N GLU A 165 -12.57 18.31 7.32
CA GLU A 165 -12.28 19.47 8.15
C GLU A 165 -10.77 19.73 8.25
N GLU A 166 -10.41 21.03 8.29
CA GLU A 166 -9.03 21.46 8.51
C GLU A 166 -8.51 20.94 9.87
N ASN A 167 -7.25 20.49 9.91
CA ASN A 167 -6.59 19.88 11.07
C ASN A 167 -7.05 18.44 11.43
N GLU A 168 -8.00 17.83 10.72
CA GLU A 168 -8.49 16.47 10.95
C GLU A 168 -7.90 15.43 9.98
N GLY A 169 -6.92 15.80 9.16
CA GLY A 169 -6.36 14.96 8.10
C GLY A 169 -5.81 13.63 8.59
N PHE A 170 -5.24 13.59 9.81
CA PHE A 170 -4.74 12.33 10.37
C PHE A 170 -5.88 11.34 10.67
N ARG A 171 -7.01 11.79 11.19
CA ARG A 171 -8.21 10.95 11.40
C ARG A 171 -8.78 10.46 10.07
N ILE A 172 -8.79 11.34 9.08
CA ILE A 172 -9.30 11.05 7.74
C ILE A 172 -8.48 9.96 7.05
N ILE A 173 -7.13 10.04 7.08
CA ILE A 173 -6.25 9.06 6.45
C ILE A 173 -6.40 7.66 7.07
N LEU A 174 -6.58 7.57 8.38
CA LEU A 174 -6.73 6.30 9.08
C LEU A 174 -7.96 5.49 8.62
N HIS A 175 -8.98 6.16 8.08
CA HIS A 175 -10.20 5.51 7.60
C HIS A 175 -9.94 4.47 6.50
N GLY A 176 -9.01 4.75 5.57
CA GLY A 176 -8.70 3.85 4.45
C GLY A 176 -7.71 2.72 4.80
N MET A 177 -7.00 2.81 5.92
CA MET A 177 -5.84 1.97 6.19
C MET A 177 -6.16 0.48 6.39
N ASN A 178 -7.32 0.12 6.92
CA ASN A 178 -7.70 -1.28 7.11
C ASN A 178 -8.06 -1.95 5.77
N ALA A 179 -8.79 -1.25 4.91
CA ALA A 179 -9.08 -1.73 3.55
C ALA A 179 -7.79 -1.94 2.75
N GLU A 180 -6.85 -0.99 2.81
CA GLU A 180 -5.55 -1.07 2.14
C GLU A 180 -4.75 -2.31 2.60
N ARG A 181 -4.73 -2.61 3.90
CA ARG A 181 -4.07 -3.82 4.42
C ARG A 181 -4.67 -5.10 3.84
N CYS A 182 -5.99 -5.18 3.71
CA CYS A 182 -6.67 -6.33 3.09
C CYS A 182 -6.33 -6.46 1.59
N LEU A 183 -6.30 -5.35 0.85
CA LEU A 183 -5.94 -5.34 -0.56
C LEU A 183 -4.51 -5.85 -0.75
N LEU A 184 -3.57 -5.31 0.02
CA LEU A 184 -2.16 -5.70 -0.05
C LEU A 184 -1.91 -7.14 0.40
N ALA A 185 -2.69 -7.64 1.37
CA ALA A 185 -2.66 -9.06 1.74
C ALA A 185 -3.09 -9.94 0.55
N GLY A 186 -4.14 -9.55 -0.17
CA GLY A 186 -4.56 -10.24 -1.39
C GLY A 186 -3.49 -10.22 -2.49
N GLU A 187 -2.82 -9.09 -2.69
CA GLU A 187 -1.71 -8.97 -3.64
C GLU A 187 -0.55 -9.90 -3.29
N ALA A 188 -0.17 -9.94 -2.02
CA ALA A 188 0.89 -10.82 -1.53
C ALA A 188 0.53 -12.30 -1.75
N LEU A 189 -0.69 -12.71 -1.42
CA LEU A 189 -1.15 -14.08 -1.64
C LEU A 189 -1.03 -14.49 -3.11
N GLY A 190 -1.55 -13.67 -4.03
CA GLY A 190 -1.49 -13.99 -5.45
C GLY A 190 -0.05 -14.13 -5.96
N LEU A 191 0.84 -13.26 -5.50
CA LEU A 191 2.26 -13.35 -5.86
C LEU A 191 2.91 -14.63 -5.33
N GLY A 192 2.60 -15.01 -4.07
CA GLY A 192 3.08 -16.25 -3.45
C GLY A 192 2.59 -17.50 -4.21
N TYR A 193 1.31 -17.53 -4.60
CA TYR A 193 0.76 -18.63 -5.40
C TYR A 193 1.37 -18.71 -6.79
N ALA A 194 1.57 -17.57 -7.48
CA ALA A 194 2.25 -17.55 -8.78
C ALA A 194 3.67 -18.11 -8.70
N ALA A 195 4.42 -17.76 -7.67
CA ALA A 195 5.76 -18.27 -7.44
C ALA A 195 5.76 -19.77 -7.13
N LEU A 196 4.83 -20.21 -6.29
CA LEU A 196 4.69 -21.63 -5.92
C LEU A 196 4.31 -22.49 -7.12
N GLU A 197 3.39 -22.03 -7.97
CA GLU A 197 2.99 -22.71 -9.20
C GLU A 197 4.17 -22.90 -10.15
N ARG A 198 4.97 -21.85 -10.39
CA ARG A 198 6.20 -21.93 -11.21
C ARG A 198 7.20 -22.91 -10.62
N ALA A 199 7.41 -22.88 -9.30
CA ALA A 199 8.33 -23.78 -8.62
C ALA A 199 7.87 -25.24 -8.70
N THR A 200 6.59 -25.50 -8.54
CA THR A 200 6.01 -26.85 -8.63
C THR A 200 6.13 -27.40 -10.03
N GLN A 201 5.81 -26.61 -11.05
CA GLN A 201 5.98 -27.02 -12.44
C GLN A 201 7.44 -27.36 -12.74
N TYR A 202 8.36 -26.47 -12.38
CA TYR A 202 9.79 -26.70 -12.60
C TYR A 202 10.30 -27.93 -11.84
N ALA A 203 9.84 -28.17 -10.62
CA ALA A 203 10.23 -29.33 -9.81
C ALA A 203 9.78 -30.66 -10.42
N ASN A 204 8.64 -30.68 -11.14
CA ASN A 204 8.16 -31.84 -11.86
C ASN A 204 8.89 -32.08 -13.18
N ASP A 205 9.25 -30.99 -13.90
CA ASP A 205 9.84 -31.10 -15.25
C ASP A 205 11.36 -31.28 -15.23
N ARG A 206 12.03 -30.70 -14.22
CA ARG A 206 13.50 -30.74 -14.14
C ARG A 206 13.99 -32.09 -13.66
N VAL A 207 14.69 -32.81 -14.54
CA VAL A 207 15.31 -34.11 -14.22
C VAL A 207 16.79 -33.91 -13.87
N VAL A 208 17.21 -34.42 -12.72
CA VAL A 208 18.60 -34.49 -12.24
C VAL A 208 18.80 -35.86 -11.58
N PHE A 209 19.93 -36.50 -11.81
CA PHE A 209 20.19 -37.87 -11.33
C PHE A 209 19.10 -38.87 -11.74
N GLY A 210 18.56 -38.73 -12.98
CA GLY A 210 17.61 -39.66 -13.57
C GLY A 210 16.16 -39.57 -13.07
N ARG A 211 15.81 -38.56 -12.28
CA ARG A 211 14.45 -38.35 -11.75
C ARG A 211 14.09 -36.88 -11.59
N PRO A 212 12.80 -36.52 -11.59
CA PRO A 212 12.36 -35.17 -11.28
C PRO A 212 12.87 -34.69 -9.93
N ILE A 213 13.32 -33.43 -9.84
CA ILE A 213 13.87 -32.88 -8.58
C ILE A 213 12.82 -32.81 -7.49
N GLY A 214 11.55 -32.71 -7.84
CA GLY A 214 10.40 -32.72 -6.90
C GLY A 214 10.27 -34.01 -6.09
N GLN A 215 10.93 -35.12 -6.49
CA GLN A 215 11.01 -36.33 -5.67
C GLN A 215 11.94 -36.20 -4.46
N ASN A 216 12.78 -35.18 -4.43
CA ASN A 216 13.65 -34.96 -3.29
C ASN A 216 12.91 -34.21 -2.17
N GLN A 217 12.92 -34.75 -0.96
CA GLN A 217 12.28 -34.12 0.20
C GLN A 217 12.80 -32.71 0.48
N GLY A 218 14.09 -32.44 0.20
CA GLY A 218 14.67 -31.08 0.29
C GLY A 218 14.06 -30.05 -0.67
N ILE A 219 13.32 -30.47 -1.69
CA ILE A 219 12.54 -29.63 -2.60
C ILE A 219 11.04 -29.70 -2.25
N ALA A 220 10.50 -30.90 -2.10
CA ALA A 220 9.05 -31.11 -1.89
C ALA A 220 8.56 -30.50 -0.56
N HIS A 221 9.28 -30.74 0.54
CA HIS A 221 8.84 -30.27 1.87
C HIS A 221 8.81 -28.75 2.01
N PRO A 222 9.82 -27.96 1.57
CA PRO A 222 9.74 -26.50 1.58
C PRO A 222 8.60 -25.93 0.72
N LEU A 223 8.26 -26.54 -0.41
CA LEU A 223 7.11 -26.13 -1.23
C LEU A 223 5.78 -26.44 -0.54
N ALA A 224 5.66 -27.62 0.09
CA ALA A 224 4.49 -27.99 0.86
C ALA A 224 4.27 -27.08 2.08
N ASP A 225 5.34 -26.73 2.82
CA ASP A 225 5.30 -25.77 3.92
C ASP A 225 4.86 -24.37 3.44
N ALA A 226 5.40 -23.91 2.32
CA ALA A 226 5.01 -22.63 1.72
C ALA A 226 3.52 -22.64 1.32
N TYR A 227 3.02 -23.73 0.75
CA TYR A 227 1.59 -23.89 0.43
C TYR A 227 0.71 -23.77 1.67
N MET A 228 1.03 -24.51 2.75
CA MET A 228 0.25 -24.46 3.99
C MET A 228 0.23 -23.06 4.62
N LYS A 229 1.35 -22.34 4.58
CA LYS A 229 1.42 -20.94 5.06
C LYS A 229 0.57 -20.01 4.22
N LEU A 230 0.54 -20.17 2.89
CA LEU A 230 -0.31 -19.39 2.00
C LEU A 230 -1.79 -19.65 2.26
N GLU A 231 -2.21 -20.93 2.46
CA GLU A 231 -3.60 -21.27 2.78
C GLU A 231 -4.03 -20.68 4.13
N ALA A 232 -3.21 -20.78 5.16
CA ALA A 232 -3.49 -20.15 6.47
C ALA A 232 -3.61 -18.61 6.35
N ALA A 233 -2.70 -17.97 5.63
CA ALA A 233 -2.73 -16.54 5.40
C ALA A 233 -3.95 -16.10 4.57
N LYS A 234 -4.38 -16.91 3.60
CA LYS A 234 -5.59 -16.69 2.80
C LYS A 234 -6.85 -16.72 3.66
N LEU A 235 -6.99 -17.71 4.55
CA LEU A 235 -8.11 -17.76 5.50
C LEU A 235 -8.16 -16.49 6.38
N ALA A 236 -7.01 -16.06 6.93
CA ALA A 236 -6.91 -14.84 7.71
C ALA A 236 -7.27 -13.59 6.88
N THR A 237 -6.83 -13.51 5.63
CA THR A 237 -7.09 -12.38 4.73
C THR A 237 -8.57 -12.25 4.39
N TYR A 238 -9.22 -13.35 4.03
CA TYR A 238 -10.65 -13.31 3.71
C TYR A 238 -11.52 -13.13 4.94
N HIS A 239 -11.08 -13.62 6.12
CA HIS A 239 -11.73 -13.30 7.39
C HIS A 239 -11.67 -11.80 7.68
N ALA A 240 -10.48 -11.18 7.58
CA ALA A 240 -10.29 -9.76 7.81
C ALA A 240 -11.14 -8.90 6.87
N ALA A 241 -11.19 -9.26 5.58
CA ALA A 241 -12.01 -8.54 4.58
C ALA A 241 -13.49 -8.61 4.92
N ARG A 242 -14.01 -9.80 5.26
CA ARG A 242 -15.42 -9.96 5.67
C ARG A 242 -15.75 -9.20 6.95
N LEU A 243 -14.83 -9.20 7.93
CA LEU A 243 -15.01 -8.46 9.18
C LEU A 243 -15.03 -6.94 8.92
N TYR A 244 -14.16 -6.47 8.03
CA TYR A 244 -14.16 -5.06 7.60
C TYR A 244 -15.49 -4.69 6.93
N ASP A 245 -15.97 -5.49 5.98
CA ASP A 245 -17.24 -5.22 5.29
C ASP A 245 -18.42 -5.22 6.28
N ALA A 246 -18.49 -6.20 7.17
CA ALA A 246 -19.54 -6.27 8.20
C ALA A 246 -19.52 -5.06 9.13
N SER A 247 -18.33 -4.57 9.52
CA SER A 247 -18.20 -3.41 10.41
C SER A 247 -18.72 -2.10 9.81
N ARG A 248 -18.98 -2.05 8.52
CA ARG A 248 -19.56 -0.87 7.86
C ARG A 248 -21.06 -0.73 8.07
N THR A 249 -21.74 -1.83 8.37
CA THR A 249 -23.20 -1.89 8.58
C THR A 249 -23.56 -2.29 10.00
N ASP A 250 -22.66 -2.93 10.74
CA ASP A 250 -22.85 -3.38 12.12
C ASP A 250 -21.91 -2.65 13.07
N SER A 251 -22.45 -1.67 13.79
CA SER A 251 -21.71 -0.87 14.78
C SER A 251 -21.35 -1.64 16.05
N SER A 252 -21.88 -2.85 16.27
CA SER A 252 -21.50 -3.71 17.38
C SER A 252 -20.10 -4.33 17.21
N ILE A 253 -19.57 -4.35 15.99
CA ILE A 253 -18.21 -4.83 15.69
C ILE A 253 -17.18 -3.78 16.12
N PRO A 254 -16.33 -4.06 17.12
CA PRO A 254 -15.36 -3.08 17.60
C PRO A 254 -14.32 -2.74 16.52
N PHE A 255 -14.06 -1.46 16.30
CA PHE A 255 -13.03 -1.00 15.34
C PHE A 255 -11.65 -1.61 15.63
N HIS A 256 -11.32 -1.83 16.89
CA HIS A 256 -10.09 -2.51 17.30
C HIS A 256 -9.99 -3.93 16.75
N SER A 257 -11.05 -4.72 16.80
CA SER A 257 -11.07 -6.11 16.29
C SER A 257 -10.81 -6.15 14.78
N VAL A 258 -11.41 -5.21 14.03
CA VAL A 258 -11.14 -5.04 12.60
C VAL A 258 -9.66 -4.70 12.36
N GLY A 259 -9.11 -3.78 13.15
CA GLY A 259 -7.70 -3.38 13.07
C GLY A 259 -6.75 -4.55 13.31
N VAL A 260 -7.02 -5.38 14.33
CA VAL A 260 -6.23 -6.59 14.62
C VAL A 260 -6.28 -7.57 13.45
N ALA A 261 -7.48 -7.88 12.95
CA ALA A 261 -7.66 -8.82 11.84
C ALA A 261 -6.93 -8.36 10.56
N CYS A 262 -7.07 -7.08 10.18
CA CYS A 262 -6.44 -6.53 8.98
C CYS A 262 -4.90 -6.46 9.09
N ASN A 263 -4.37 -6.11 10.26
CA ASN A 263 -2.93 -6.14 10.52
C ASN A 263 -2.36 -7.56 10.45
N SER A 264 -3.02 -8.51 11.12
CA SER A 264 -2.61 -9.93 11.13
C SER A 264 -2.65 -10.53 9.73
N ALA A 265 -3.71 -10.27 8.97
CA ALA A 265 -3.86 -10.74 7.60
C ALA A 265 -2.72 -10.24 6.71
N LYS A 266 -2.43 -8.94 6.75
CA LYS A 266 -1.35 -8.34 5.96
C LYS A 266 0.02 -8.90 6.34
N TYR A 267 0.29 -9.06 7.62
CA TYR A 267 1.53 -9.65 8.10
C TYR A 267 1.70 -11.09 7.63
N LEU A 268 0.71 -11.94 7.89
CA LEU A 268 0.75 -13.36 7.53
C LEU A 268 0.89 -13.57 6.02
N ALA A 269 0.14 -12.82 5.21
CA ALA A 269 0.19 -12.92 3.75
C ALA A 269 1.56 -12.48 3.20
N ALA A 270 2.13 -11.39 3.72
CA ALA A 270 3.43 -10.91 3.31
C ALA A 270 4.57 -11.90 3.63
N GLU A 271 4.56 -12.50 4.83
CA GLU A 271 5.56 -13.50 5.23
C GLU A 271 5.41 -14.81 4.45
N ALA A 272 4.18 -15.27 4.23
CA ALA A 272 3.91 -16.48 3.44
C ALA A 272 4.34 -16.31 1.98
N ALA A 273 4.02 -15.16 1.38
CA ALA A 273 4.43 -14.83 0.01
C ALA A 273 5.96 -14.77 -0.12
N PHE A 274 6.64 -14.13 0.82
CA PHE A 274 8.10 -14.08 0.82
C PHE A 274 8.71 -15.48 0.88
N THR A 275 8.21 -16.34 1.78
CA THR A 275 8.64 -17.74 1.87
C THR A 275 8.45 -18.47 0.54
N ALA A 276 7.28 -18.34 -0.09
CA ALA A 276 6.98 -19.00 -1.36
C ALA A 276 7.88 -18.51 -2.50
N CYS A 277 8.09 -17.19 -2.60
CA CYS A 277 8.94 -16.59 -3.63
C CYS A 277 10.43 -16.98 -3.45
N GLU A 278 10.93 -16.99 -2.22
CA GLU A 278 12.30 -17.45 -1.91
C GLU A 278 12.47 -18.93 -2.29
N ARG A 279 11.51 -19.80 -1.87
CA ARG A 279 11.55 -21.22 -2.21
C ARG A 279 11.47 -21.46 -3.72
N ALA A 280 10.71 -20.64 -4.44
CA ALA A 280 10.63 -20.73 -5.89
C ALA A 280 12.00 -20.47 -6.55
N VAL A 281 12.70 -19.41 -6.18
CA VAL A 281 14.05 -19.14 -6.68
C VAL A 281 15.00 -20.29 -6.37
N LEU A 282 15.02 -20.77 -5.13
CA LEU A 282 15.91 -21.86 -4.71
C LEU A 282 15.58 -23.20 -5.40
N THR A 283 14.32 -23.47 -5.67
CA THR A 283 13.88 -24.68 -6.40
C THR A 283 14.38 -24.67 -7.85
N HIS A 284 14.41 -23.50 -8.51
CA HIS A 284 14.95 -23.36 -9.85
C HIS A 284 16.50 -23.39 -9.89
N GLY A 285 17.17 -23.23 -8.74
CA GLY A 285 18.64 -23.14 -8.70
C GLY A 285 19.16 -21.98 -9.55
N GLY A 286 20.16 -22.24 -10.40
CA GLY A 286 20.71 -21.20 -11.29
C GLY A 286 19.67 -20.56 -12.22
N MET A 287 18.67 -21.32 -12.66
CA MET A 287 17.58 -20.82 -13.51
C MET A 287 16.64 -19.87 -12.73
N GLY A 288 16.58 -19.98 -11.41
CA GLY A 288 15.85 -19.02 -10.58
C GLY A 288 16.46 -17.63 -10.52
N TYR A 289 17.71 -17.49 -10.95
CA TYR A 289 18.41 -16.21 -11.08
C TYR A 289 18.27 -15.61 -12.51
N ALA A 290 17.73 -16.38 -13.46
CA ALA A 290 17.47 -15.95 -14.81
C ALA A 290 16.10 -15.23 -14.90
N MET A 291 16.06 -14.12 -15.66
CA MET A 291 14.86 -13.30 -15.79
C MET A 291 13.70 -14.03 -16.49
N GLU A 292 13.99 -14.99 -17.37
CA GLU A 292 13.00 -15.70 -18.19
C GLU A 292 12.02 -16.57 -17.39
N TYR A 293 12.37 -16.94 -16.15
CA TYR A 293 11.51 -17.75 -15.27
C TYR A 293 10.59 -16.92 -14.36
N ASP A 294 10.72 -15.61 -14.34
CA ASP A 294 9.93 -14.65 -13.52
C ASP A 294 10.08 -14.80 -12.01
N VAL A 295 10.55 -15.93 -11.47
CA VAL A 295 10.58 -16.17 -10.02
C VAL A 295 11.51 -15.19 -9.29
N GLU A 296 12.57 -14.69 -9.96
CA GLU A 296 13.43 -13.64 -9.42
C GLU A 296 12.66 -12.32 -9.30
N ARG A 297 11.77 -12.02 -10.25
CA ARG A 297 10.91 -10.83 -10.22
C ARG A 297 9.91 -10.91 -9.08
N TYR A 298 9.29 -12.08 -8.90
CA TYR A 298 8.36 -12.29 -7.77
C TYR A 298 9.06 -12.12 -6.42
N LEU A 299 10.28 -12.62 -6.26
CA LEU A 299 11.08 -12.41 -5.04
C LEU A 299 11.37 -10.93 -4.77
N ARG A 300 11.73 -10.15 -5.79
CA ARG A 300 11.95 -8.71 -5.64
C ARG A 300 10.65 -7.97 -5.27
N GLU A 301 9.54 -8.34 -5.89
CA GLU A 301 8.25 -7.67 -5.70
C GLU A 301 7.58 -8.02 -4.37
N CYS A 302 7.77 -9.24 -3.83
CA CYS A 302 7.18 -9.67 -2.56
C CYS A 302 7.74 -8.94 -1.33
N LEU A 303 8.79 -8.13 -1.49
CA LEU A 303 9.27 -7.27 -0.40
C LEU A 303 8.34 -6.07 -0.13
N VAL A 304 7.60 -5.59 -1.14
CA VAL A 304 6.69 -4.44 -0.97
C VAL A 304 5.67 -4.67 0.14
N PRO A 305 4.89 -5.77 0.18
CA PRO A 305 3.94 -5.99 1.26
C PRO A 305 4.57 -6.20 2.65
N ARG A 306 5.86 -6.42 2.76
CA ARG A 306 6.57 -6.43 4.07
C ARG A 306 6.90 -5.05 4.58
N ILE A 307 6.97 -4.05 3.69
CA ILE A 307 7.40 -2.66 3.97
C ILE A 307 6.17 -1.74 4.08
N ALA A 308 5.25 -1.79 3.12
CA ALA A 308 4.14 -0.87 2.95
C ALA A 308 2.78 -1.56 3.22
N PRO A 309 1.72 -0.79 3.55
CA PRO A 309 1.68 0.63 3.95
C PRO A 309 2.26 0.85 5.35
N VAL A 310 2.34 -0.22 6.14
CA VAL A 310 2.90 -0.25 7.49
C VAL A 310 3.90 -1.40 7.56
N SER A 311 5.08 -1.17 8.11
CA SER A 311 6.09 -2.22 8.22
C SER A 311 5.63 -3.39 9.11
N ARG A 312 6.22 -4.56 8.87
CA ARG A 312 5.95 -5.75 9.67
C ARG A 312 6.20 -5.53 11.17
N GLU A 313 7.22 -4.76 11.51
CA GLU A 313 7.62 -4.44 12.88
C GLU A 313 6.56 -3.60 13.58
N MET A 314 5.99 -2.61 12.89
CA MET A 314 4.90 -1.80 13.42
C MET A 314 3.62 -2.62 13.64
N ILE A 315 3.36 -3.61 12.79
CA ILE A 315 2.24 -4.54 13.00
C ILE A 315 2.48 -5.39 14.25
N LEU A 316 3.68 -5.92 14.43
CA LEU A 316 4.04 -6.67 15.63
C LEU A 316 3.91 -5.81 16.89
N ASN A 317 4.38 -4.55 16.85
CA ASN A 317 4.19 -3.60 17.96
C ASN A 317 2.70 -3.36 18.26
N TYR A 318 1.88 -3.19 17.22
CA TYR A 318 0.43 -3.02 17.40
C TYR A 318 -0.21 -4.23 18.08
N VAL A 319 0.13 -5.45 17.65
CA VAL A 319 -0.40 -6.68 18.24
C VAL A 319 0.12 -6.85 19.68
N SER A 320 1.40 -6.62 19.93
CA SER A 320 2.00 -6.68 21.28
C SER A 320 1.28 -5.76 22.26
N GLU A 321 1.07 -4.51 21.87
CA GLU A 321 0.44 -3.49 22.71
C GLU A 321 -1.07 -3.69 22.86
N LYS A 322 -1.77 -3.92 21.73
CA LYS A 322 -3.24 -3.87 21.72
C LYS A 322 -3.91 -5.22 22.00
N VAL A 323 -3.23 -6.33 21.72
CA VAL A 323 -3.78 -7.69 21.93
C VAL A 323 -3.17 -8.33 23.15
N LEU A 324 -1.82 -8.34 23.24
CA LEU A 324 -1.10 -8.99 24.33
C LEU A 324 -0.94 -8.09 25.56
N GLN A 325 -1.31 -6.80 25.45
CA GLN A 325 -1.23 -5.80 26.53
C GLN A 325 0.20 -5.63 27.09
N LEU A 326 1.20 -5.86 26.25
CA LEU A 326 2.59 -5.62 26.61
C LEU A 326 2.89 -4.11 26.67
N PRO A 327 3.87 -3.68 27.47
CA PRO A 327 4.28 -2.28 27.52
C PRO A 327 4.66 -1.76 26.15
N ARG A 328 4.31 -0.50 25.89
CA ARG A 328 4.66 0.20 24.65
C ARG A 328 6.17 0.36 24.52
N SER A 329 6.71 0.10 23.31
CA SER A 329 8.16 0.12 23.07
C SER A 329 8.73 1.52 22.76
N TYR A 330 7.91 2.49 22.41
CA TYR A 330 8.31 3.89 22.09
C TYR A 330 7.16 4.88 22.30
#